data_26279c03cc185252266fb2ecb1f5de08
#
_entry.id   26279c03cc185252266fb2ecb1f5de08
#
_cell.length_a   1.000
_cell.length_b   1.000
_cell.length_c   1.000
_cell.angle_alpha   90.00
_cell.angle_beta   90.00
_cell.angle_gamma   90.00
#
_symmetry.space_group_name_H-M   'P 1'
#
loop_
_entity.id
_entity.type
_entity.pdbx_description
1 polymer ?
#
loop_
_entity_poly.entity_id
_entity_poly.type
_entity_poly.pdbx_seq_one_letter_code
_entity_poly.pdbx_strand_id
1 'polypeptide(L)'
;MERRVAIVTGGLRGLGRTMAFGLARDGHSVLAVGHIDADVAEIEAATAGTNVSGHILALVADLRRPSDCDRVVAMARERLGTPQILVNNAGLTFTTIDPARFRRPEPQKFWQVSDDIVRAVIETNYIAADQMARRVAPEIVAHGWGRIINVTTKLDTMNRPHTSPYGASKAALEMATEVWAKEVAGTGLTINIVNPGAGANTPGMAEEMRQMSREGRVPRLVEPDEMVPPLLYVVSRAADNVNGCRFDANLWDLSLPPAEAARRASRPAGFEMHPQPG
;
A
#
# COMPACT_ATOMS: atom_id res chain seq x y z
N MET A 1 6.74 11.83 19.64
CA MET A 1 7.33 10.91 18.63
C MET A 1 8.33 11.68 17.76
N GLU A 2 9.33 11.01 17.21
CA GLU A 2 10.29 11.62 16.31
C GLU A 2 9.64 11.86 14.94
N ARG A 3 9.65 13.10 14.46
CA ARG A 3 9.07 13.46 13.17
C ARG A 3 9.89 12.85 12.03
N ARG A 4 9.25 12.15 11.13
CA ARG A 4 9.85 11.47 9.98
C ARG A 4 9.23 11.99 8.68
N VAL A 5 9.94 11.80 7.57
CA VAL A 5 9.42 12.07 6.24
C VAL A 5 8.91 10.79 5.61
N ALA A 6 7.65 10.82 5.17
CA ALA A 6 6.98 9.70 4.52
C ALA A 6 6.59 10.03 3.08
N ILE A 7 6.75 9.08 2.18
CA ILE A 7 6.17 9.09 0.83
C ILE A 7 5.05 8.05 0.80
N VAL A 8 3.84 8.46 0.39
CA VAL A 8 2.70 7.54 0.22
C VAL A 8 2.28 7.56 -1.24
N THR A 9 2.55 6.46 -1.96
CA THR A 9 2.13 6.32 -3.36
C THR A 9 0.64 5.95 -3.44
N GLY A 10 -0.10 6.48 -4.43
CA GLY A 10 -1.56 6.40 -4.42
C GLY A 10 -2.19 7.12 -3.22
N GLY A 11 -1.50 8.14 -2.68
CA GLY A 11 -1.83 8.83 -1.43
C GLY A 11 -2.90 9.91 -1.56
N LEU A 12 -3.38 10.20 -2.78
CA LEU A 12 -4.35 11.30 -2.99
C LEU A 12 -5.80 10.84 -2.79
N ARG A 13 -6.09 9.53 -2.76
CA ARG A 13 -7.44 8.97 -2.62
C ARG A 13 -7.45 7.60 -1.91
N GLY A 14 -8.64 7.15 -1.49
CA GLY A 14 -8.88 5.82 -0.94
C GLY A 14 -8.00 5.47 0.26
N LEU A 15 -7.48 4.23 0.30
CA LEU A 15 -6.63 3.74 1.40
C LEU A 15 -5.38 4.62 1.58
N GLY A 16 -4.73 4.99 0.46
CA GLY A 16 -3.50 5.79 0.50
C GLY A 16 -3.71 7.16 1.14
N ARG A 17 -4.81 7.84 0.80
CA ARG A 17 -5.17 9.13 1.41
C ARG A 17 -5.35 8.99 2.92
N THR A 18 -6.10 8.00 3.36
CA THR A 18 -6.34 7.78 4.79
C THR A 18 -5.05 7.44 5.54
N MET A 19 -4.18 6.62 4.95
CA MET A 19 -2.84 6.34 5.49
C MET A 19 -1.96 7.59 5.55
N ALA A 20 -1.98 8.44 4.52
CA ALA A 20 -1.24 9.70 4.51
C ALA A 20 -1.71 10.65 5.63
N PHE A 21 -3.03 10.77 5.82
CA PHE A 21 -3.60 11.54 6.94
C PHE A 21 -3.29 10.92 8.30
N GLY A 22 -3.31 9.58 8.42
CA GLY A 22 -2.93 8.89 9.65
C GLY A 22 -1.49 9.20 10.06
N LEU A 23 -0.54 9.11 9.12
CA LEU A 23 0.86 9.47 9.35
C LEU A 23 1.04 10.95 9.70
N ALA A 24 0.33 11.86 9.04
CA ALA A 24 0.41 13.27 9.33
C ALA A 24 -0.14 13.61 10.72
N ARG A 25 -1.25 12.99 11.14
CA ARG A 25 -1.80 13.14 12.49
C ARG A 25 -0.87 12.57 13.57
N ASP A 26 -0.09 11.56 13.23
CA ASP A 26 0.96 11.03 14.12
C ASP A 26 2.23 11.90 14.18
N GLY A 27 2.26 13.03 13.44
CA GLY A 27 3.33 14.01 13.47
C GLY A 27 4.37 13.89 12.36
N HIS A 28 4.20 13.01 11.40
CA HIS A 28 5.10 12.85 10.26
C HIS A 28 4.86 13.91 9.17
N SER A 29 5.90 14.22 8.39
CA SER A 29 5.76 15.01 7.15
C SER A 29 5.50 14.06 5.99
N VAL A 30 4.46 14.28 5.20
CA VAL A 30 3.99 13.33 4.20
C VAL A 30 3.98 13.94 2.81
N LEU A 31 4.61 13.29 1.84
CA LEU A 31 4.38 13.52 0.41
C LEU A 31 3.37 12.48 -0.09
N ALA A 32 2.13 12.91 -0.34
CA ALA A 32 1.09 12.11 -0.93
C ALA A 32 1.17 12.21 -2.46
N VAL A 33 1.34 11.07 -3.13
CA VAL A 33 1.56 11.00 -4.58
C VAL A 33 0.39 10.29 -5.26
N GLY A 34 -0.12 10.83 -6.36
CA GLY A 34 -1.16 10.21 -7.19
C GLY A 34 -1.01 10.61 -8.64
N HIS A 35 -1.87 10.12 -9.52
CA HIS A 35 -1.80 10.40 -10.96
C HIS A 35 -3.02 11.18 -11.49
N ILE A 36 -3.93 11.59 -10.63
CA ILE A 36 -5.15 12.32 -10.97
C ILE A 36 -5.04 13.73 -10.41
N ASP A 37 -5.00 14.74 -11.28
CA ASP A 37 -4.86 16.14 -10.90
C ASP A 37 -6.00 16.62 -10.00
N ALA A 38 -7.22 16.21 -10.28
CA ALA A 38 -8.39 16.59 -9.49
C ALA A 38 -8.31 16.16 -8.01
N ASP A 39 -7.61 15.04 -7.70
CA ASP A 39 -7.47 14.56 -6.33
C ASP A 39 -6.57 15.47 -5.47
N VAL A 40 -5.75 16.34 -6.08
CA VAL A 40 -4.89 17.31 -5.35
C VAL A 40 -5.74 18.34 -4.62
N ALA A 41 -6.73 18.92 -5.31
CA ALA A 41 -7.63 19.91 -4.70
C ALA A 41 -8.40 19.33 -3.50
N GLU A 42 -8.73 18.03 -3.53
CA GLU A 42 -9.36 17.35 -2.40
C GLU A 42 -8.43 17.22 -1.19
N ILE A 43 -7.14 16.97 -1.41
CA ILE A 43 -6.14 16.94 -0.33
C ILE A 43 -5.96 18.34 0.26
N GLU A 44 -5.81 19.35 -0.58
CA GLU A 44 -5.64 20.74 -0.15
C GLU A 44 -6.85 21.23 0.67
N ALA A 45 -8.06 20.97 0.19
CA ALA A 45 -9.29 21.28 0.91
C ALA A 45 -9.40 20.52 2.24
N ALA A 46 -9.02 19.24 2.27
CA ALA A 46 -9.08 18.43 3.49
C ALA A 46 -7.99 18.77 4.52
N THR A 47 -6.89 19.40 4.11
CA THR A 47 -5.85 19.90 5.03
C THR A 47 -6.11 21.34 5.49
N ALA A 48 -6.83 22.14 4.70
CA ALA A 48 -7.19 23.50 5.05
C ALA A 48 -8.03 23.54 6.32
N GLY A 49 -7.58 24.30 7.33
CA GLY A 49 -8.28 24.46 8.61
C GLY A 49 -8.26 23.25 9.53
N THR A 50 -7.53 22.19 9.20
CA THR A 50 -7.36 21.04 10.08
C THR A 50 -6.10 21.19 10.94
N ASN A 51 -6.22 20.84 12.22
CA ASN A 51 -5.09 20.84 13.16
C ASN A 51 -4.31 19.50 13.01
N VAL A 52 -3.77 19.27 11.80
CA VAL A 52 -2.92 18.09 11.56
C VAL A 52 -1.54 18.41 12.11
N SER A 53 -1.06 17.62 13.05
CA SER A 53 0.25 17.85 13.69
C SER A 53 1.43 17.65 12.74
N GLY A 54 1.24 16.94 11.63
CA GLY A 54 2.20 16.80 10.53
C GLY A 54 1.89 17.73 9.36
N HIS A 55 2.65 17.58 8.30
CA HIS A 55 2.48 18.35 7.06
C HIS A 55 2.27 17.41 5.87
N ILE A 56 1.23 17.65 5.09
CA ILE A 56 0.95 16.87 3.87
C ILE A 56 1.16 17.76 2.65
N LEU A 57 2.00 17.32 1.72
CA LEU A 57 2.13 17.84 0.37
C LEU A 57 1.53 16.86 -0.62
N ALA A 58 0.83 17.37 -1.63
CA ALA A 58 0.29 16.58 -2.74
C ALA A 58 1.18 16.73 -3.99
N LEU A 59 1.37 15.63 -4.72
CA LEU A 59 2.13 15.62 -5.96
C LEU A 59 1.48 14.72 -7.00
N VAL A 60 1.28 15.23 -8.21
CA VAL A 60 0.86 14.42 -9.37
C VAL A 60 2.09 13.82 -10.05
N ALA A 61 2.11 12.49 -10.14
CA ALA A 61 3.17 11.73 -10.80
C ALA A 61 2.66 10.38 -11.31
N ASP A 62 3.12 9.98 -12.49
CA ASP A 62 2.91 8.64 -13.03
C ASP A 62 4.11 7.74 -12.72
N LEU A 63 4.01 6.95 -11.66
CA LEU A 63 5.11 6.12 -11.16
C LEU A 63 5.51 4.96 -12.09
N ARG A 64 4.82 4.77 -13.21
CA ARG A 64 5.29 3.89 -14.30
C ARG A 64 6.48 4.49 -15.05
N ARG A 65 6.71 5.81 -14.91
CA ARG A 65 7.82 6.56 -15.50
C ARG A 65 8.96 6.69 -14.48
N PRO A 66 10.16 6.17 -14.76
CA PRO A 66 11.30 6.29 -13.86
C PRO A 66 11.63 7.75 -13.49
N SER A 67 11.52 8.69 -14.44
CA SER A 67 11.74 10.12 -14.19
C SER A 67 10.77 10.73 -13.18
N ASP A 68 9.52 10.25 -13.16
CA ASP A 68 8.55 10.69 -12.16
C ASP A 68 8.87 10.14 -10.77
N CYS A 69 9.37 8.90 -10.69
CA CYS A 69 9.86 8.35 -9.43
C CYS A 69 11.06 9.16 -8.89
N ASP A 70 11.99 9.57 -9.76
CA ASP A 70 13.11 10.44 -9.39
C ASP A 70 12.62 11.80 -8.87
N ARG A 71 11.65 12.41 -9.57
CA ARG A 71 11.02 13.68 -9.17
C ARG A 71 10.30 13.60 -7.83
N VAL A 72 9.62 12.50 -7.55
CA VAL A 72 8.95 12.27 -6.25
C VAL A 72 9.96 12.28 -5.11
N VAL A 73 11.06 11.52 -5.24
CA VAL A 73 12.08 11.45 -4.19
C VAL A 73 12.81 12.78 -4.03
N ALA A 74 13.13 13.45 -5.15
CA ALA A 74 13.76 14.78 -5.12
C ALA A 74 12.87 15.81 -4.41
N MET A 75 11.58 15.86 -4.72
CA MET A 75 10.63 16.78 -4.06
C MET A 75 10.49 16.48 -2.57
N ALA A 76 10.44 15.21 -2.16
CA ALA A 76 10.39 14.86 -0.74
C ALA A 76 11.63 15.40 -0.01
N ARG A 77 12.82 15.19 -0.56
CA ARG A 77 14.08 15.68 0.01
C ARG A 77 14.12 17.20 0.11
N GLU A 78 13.75 17.88 -0.95
CA GLU A 78 13.80 19.35 -1.03
C GLU A 78 12.81 20.02 -0.07
N ARG A 79 11.58 19.50 -0.01
CA ARG A 79 10.47 20.18 0.69
C ARG A 79 10.23 19.68 2.11
N LEU A 80 10.57 18.44 2.41
CA LEU A 80 10.25 17.79 3.69
C LEU A 80 11.48 17.22 4.40
N GLY A 81 12.55 16.93 3.67
CA GLY A 81 13.74 16.25 4.15
C GLY A 81 13.87 14.80 3.63
N THR A 82 14.89 14.11 4.08
CA THR A 82 15.18 12.73 3.66
C THR A 82 14.04 11.78 3.96
N PRO A 83 13.48 11.07 2.96
CA PRO A 83 12.43 10.07 3.18
C PRO A 83 12.94 8.89 4.00
N GLN A 84 12.26 8.58 5.09
CA GLN A 84 12.56 7.45 5.98
C GLN A 84 11.42 6.42 6.00
N ILE A 85 10.26 6.80 5.48
CA ILE A 85 9.07 5.93 5.37
C ILE A 85 8.60 5.96 3.92
N LEU A 86 8.43 4.78 3.32
CA LEU A 86 7.80 4.60 2.01
C LEU A 86 6.59 3.69 2.16
N VAL A 87 5.41 4.17 1.74
CA VAL A 87 4.20 3.34 1.63
C VAL A 87 3.88 3.14 0.15
N ASN A 88 4.17 1.96 -0.37
CA ASN A 88 3.83 1.53 -1.73
C ASN A 88 2.37 1.06 -1.76
N ASN A 89 1.45 2.00 -1.98
CA ASN A 89 0.03 1.72 -2.02
C ASN A 89 -0.59 1.90 -3.42
N ALA A 90 0.04 2.65 -4.32
CA ALA A 90 -0.46 2.82 -5.69
C ALA A 90 -0.80 1.48 -6.34
N GLY A 91 -1.95 1.40 -7.00
CA GLY A 91 -2.35 0.16 -7.64
C GLY A 91 -3.63 0.29 -8.47
N LEU A 92 -3.65 -0.43 -9.59
CA LEU A 92 -4.83 -0.64 -10.42
C LEU A 92 -5.57 -1.89 -9.94
N THR A 93 -6.90 -1.81 -9.90
CA THR A 93 -7.78 -2.84 -9.34
C THR A 93 -8.62 -3.53 -10.42
N PHE A 94 -9.52 -4.40 -10.00
CA PHE A 94 -10.42 -5.14 -10.90
C PHE A 94 -11.30 -4.25 -11.78
N THR A 95 -11.70 -3.08 -11.29
CA THR A 95 -12.52 -2.13 -12.07
C THR A 95 -11.76 -1.49 -13.23
N THR A 96 -10.43 -1.42 -13.14
CA THR A 96 -9.57 -1.02 -14.26
C THR A 96 -9.44 -2.15 -15.29
N ILE A 97 -9.34 -3.41 -14.81
CA ILE A 97 -9.15 -4.59 -15.67
C ILE A 97 -10.45 -4.91 -16.42
N ASP A 98 -11.55 -4.96 -15.70
CA ASP A 98 -12.89 -5.23 -16.26
C ASP A 98 -13.93 -4.33 -15.56
N PRO A 99 -14.23 -3.15 -16.10
CA PRO A 99 -15.23 -2.25 -15.53
C PRO A 99 -16.64 -2.86 -15.47
N ALA A 100 -16.93 -3.86 -16.29
CA ALA A 100 -18.21 -4.56 -16.32
C ALA A 100 -18.22 -5.87 -15.50
N ARG A 101 -17.15 -6.17 -14.73
CA ARG A 101 -16.98 -7.44 -14.03
C ARG A 101 -18.20 -7.89 -13.23
N PHE A 102 -18.85 -6.97 -12.53
CA PHE A 102 -19.98 -7.26 -11.65
C PHE A 102 -21.35 -7.17 -12.34
N ARG A 103 -21.36 -6.85 -13.64
CA ARG A 103 -22.56 -6.75 -14.49
C ARG A 103 -22.67 -7.88 -15.52
N ARG A 104 -21.63 -8.72 -15.59
CA ARG A 104 -21.59 -9.87 -16.52
C ARG A 104 -21.95 -11.15 -15.81
N PRO A 105 -22.61 -12.10 -16.50
CA PRO A 105 -22.85 -13.45 -15.96
C PRO A 105 -21.55 -14.17 -15.61
N GLU A 106 -20.51 -14.00 -16.45
CA GLU A 106 -19.18 -14.56 -16.23
C GLU A 106 -18.11 -13.48 -16.31
N PRO A 107 -17.14 -13.45 -15.36
CA PRO A 107 -15.99 -12.58 -15.44
C PRO A 107 -15.08 -12.95 -16.61
N GLN A 108 -14.28 -11.99 -17.10
CA GLN A 108 -13.27 -12.23 -18.14
C GLN A 108 -12.29 -13.34 -17.74
N LYS A 109 -11.93 -14.17 -18.71
CA LYS A 109 -10.83 -15.12 -18.61
C LYS A 109 -9.51 -14.38 -18.87
N PHE A 110 -8.37 -14.92 -18.38
CA PHE A 110 -7.08 -14.25 -18.51
C PHE A 110 -6.68 -13.94 -19.97
N TRP A 111 -7.07 -14.78 -20.93
CA TRP A 111 -6.78 -14.59 -22.36
C TRP A 111 -7.67 -13.55 -23.06
N GLN A 112 -8.63 -12.99 -22.36
CA GLN A 112 -9.53 -11.92 -22.88
C GLN A 112 -9.10 -10.53 -22.40
N VAL A 113 -8.13 -10.45 -21.48
CA VAL A 113 -7.57 -9.19 -20.98
C VAL A 113 -6.53 -8.70 -21.99
N SER A 114 -6.61 -7.44 -22.42
CA SER A 114 -5.68 -6.87 -23.40
C SER A 114 -4.26 -6.74 -22.84
N ASP A 115 -3.27 -6.80 -23.72
CA ASP A 115 -1.85 -6.64 -23.36
C ASP A 115 -1.58 -5.29 -22.67
N ASP A 116 -2.25 -4.22 -23.11
CA ASP A 116 -2.10 -2.89 -22.49
C ASP A 116 -2.57 -2.87 -21.04
N ILE A 117 -3.68 -3.54 -20.73
CA ILE A 117 -4.17 -3.66 -19.35
C ILE A 117 -3.21 -4.52 -18.53
N VAL A 118 -2.73 -5.64 -19.06
CA VAL A 118 -1.75 -6.49 -18.37
C VAL A 118 -0.50 -5.68 -18.04
N ARG A 119 0.05 -4.97 -19.02
CA ARG A 119 1.23 -4.10 -18.86
C ARG A 119 0.98 -3.02 -17.80
N ALA A 120 -0.11 -2.25 -17.93
CA ALA A 120 -0.44 -1.19 -17.00
C ALA A 120 -0.58 -1.67 -15.54
N VAL A 121 -1.20 -2.84 -15.33
CA VAL A 121 -1.35 -3.42 -13.99
C VAL A 121 -0.01 -3.85 -13.40
N ILE A 122 0.85 -4.53 -14.17
CA ILE A 122 2.18 -4.96 -13.69
C ILE A 122 3.07 -3.74 -13.43
N GLU A 123 3.10 -2.78 -14.33
CA GLU A 123 3.88 -1.55 -14.18
C GLU A 123 3.47 -0.74 -12.94
N THR A 124 2.16 -0.61 -12.70
CA THR A 124 1.67 0.17 -11.56
C THR A 124 1.79 -0.57 -10.23
N ASN A 125 1.39 -1.86 -10.20
CA ASN A 125 1.25 -2.58 -8.94
C ASN A 125 2.55 -3.17 -8.41
N TYR A 126 3.53 -3.43 -9.30
CA TYR A 126 4.80 -4.04 -8.92
C TYR A 126 6.00 -3.17 -9.31
N ILE A 127 6.18 -2.84 -10.61
CA ILE A 127 7.37 -2.13 -11.07
C ILE A 127 7.51 -0.76 -10.43
N ALA A 128 6.41 -0.01 -10.28
CA ALA A 128 6.43 1.28 -9.60
C ALA A 128 6.85 1.16 -8.13
N ALA A 129 6.34 0.15 -7.42
CA ALA A 129 6.74 -0.12 -6.04
C ALA A 129 8.23 -0.47 -5.91
N ASP A 130 8.75 -1.32 -6.80
CA ASP A 130 10.16 -1.67 -6.90
C ASP A 130 11.02 -0.44 -7.22
N GLN A 131 10.63 0.37 -8.19
CA GLN A 131 11.34 1.60 -8.54
C GLN A 131 11.43 2.57 -7.37
N MET A 132 10.36 2.77 -6.63
CA MET A 132 10.34 3.64 -5.46
C MET A 132 11.20 3.07 -4.33
N ALA A 133 11.10 1.76 -4.04
CA ALA A 133 11.90 1.10 -3.01
C ALA A 133 13.41 1.24 -3.29
N ARG A 134 13.83 0.96 -4.52
CA ARG A 134 15.25 1.07 -4.92
C ARG A 134 15.82 2.50 -4.81
N ARG A 135 14.98 3.52 -4.91
CA ARG A 135 15.41 4.93 -4.79
C ARG A 135 15.56 5.41 -3.36
N VAL A 136 14.78 4.87 -2.45
CA VAL A 136 14.82 5.31 -1.03
C VAL A 136 15.66 4.39 -0.16
N ALA A 137 15.74 3.10 -0.46
CA ALA A 137 16.41 2.12 0.39
C ALA A 137 17.89 2.43 0.67
N PRO A 138 18.75 2.83 -0.30
CA PRO A 138 20.16 3.09 -0.02
C PRO A 138 20.37 4.19 1.01
N GLU A 139 19.59 5.26 0.93
CA GLU A 139 19.69 6.39 1.86
C GLU A 139 19.16 6.03 3.26
N ILE A 140 18.08 5.26 3.31
CA ILE A 140 17.53 4.74 4.57
C ILE A 140 18.55 3.82 5.26
N VAL A 141 19.19 2.91 4.51
CA VAL A 141 20.23 2.02 5.04
C VAL A 141 21.41 2.82 5.58
N ALA A 142 21.88 3.83 4.84
CA ALA A 142 22.94 4.71 5.29
C ALA A 142 22.58 5.48 6.57
N HIS A 143 21.29 5.78 6.77
CA HIS A 143 20.77 6.47 7.95
C HIS A 143 20.59 5.53 9.16
N GLY A 144 20.56 4.21 8.96
CA GLY A 144 20.42 3.19 9.98
C GLY A 144 19.01 3.06 10.57
N TRP A 145 17.99 3.68 9.94
CA TRP A 145 16.58 3.50 10.34
C TRP A 145 15.62 3.88 9.20
N GLY A 146 14.63 3.06 8.96
CA GLY A 146 13.49 3.39 8.10
C GLY A 146 12.52 2.24 7.87
N ARG A 147 11.48 2.51 7.08
CA ARG A 147 10.35 1.60 6.86
C ARG A 147 9.92 1.63 5.40
N ILE A 148 9.82 0.47 4.77
CA ILE A 148 9.11 0.30 3.51
C ILE A 148 7.89 -0.58 3.78
N ILE A 149 6.72 -0.06 3.46
CA ILE A 149 5.44 -0.74 3.65
C ILE A 149 4.81 -0.97 2.28
N ASN A 150 4.59 -2.22 1.92
CA ASN A 150 3.92 -2.59 0.69
C ASN A 150 2.44 -2.92 0.96
N VAL A 151 1.54 -2.38 0.13
CA VAL A 151 0.11 -2.71 0.20
C VAL A 151 -0.20 -3.76 -0.86
N THR A 152 -0.45 -4.98 -0.41
CA THR A 152 -0.81 -6.10 -1.28
C THR A 152 -2.32 -6.37 -1.25
N THR A 153 -2.75 -7.61 -1.23
CA THR A 153 -4.15 -8.01 -1.14
C THR A 153 -4.28 -9.31 -0.33
N LYS A 154 -5.50 -9.77 -0.08
CA LYS A 154 -5.75 -11.06 0.54
C LYS A 154 -5.11 -12.19 -0.29
N LEU A 155 -4.53 -13.19 0.36
CA LEU A 155 -3.80 -14.26 -0.33
C LEU A 155 -4.65 -15.06 -1.32
N ASP A 156 -5.88 -15.41 -0.94
CA ASP A 156 -6.78 -16.12 -1.85
C ASP A 156 -7.11 -15.30 -3.12
N THR A 157 -7.04 -13.97 -3.03
CA THR A 157 -7.21 -13.09 -4.20
C THR A 157 -6.05 -13.22 -5.18
N MET A 158 -4.86 -13.59 -4.72
CA MET A 158 -3.68 -13.75 -5.60
C MET A 158 -3.77 -15.00 -6.48
N ASN A 159 -4.44 -16.06 -6.01
CA ASN A 159 -4.54 -17.36 -6.68
C ASN A 159 -5.95 -17.78 -7.13
N ARG A 160 -6.94 -16.90 -6.93
CA ARG A 160 -8.33 -17.20 -7.30
C ARG A 160 -8.56 -17.03 -8.81
N PRO A 161 -9.43 -17.84 -9.43
CA PRO A 161 -9.84 -17.64 -10.83
C PRO A 161 -10.32 -16.21 -11.10
N HIS A 162 -10.06 -15.69 -12.30
CA HIS A 162 -10.47 -14.36 -12.77
C HIS A 162 -9.84 -13.18 -12.00
N THR A 163 -8.67 -13.37 -11.40
CA THR A 163 -7.93 -12.29 -10.73
C THR A 163 -6.71 -11.80 -11.50
N SER A 164 -6.34 -12.48 -12.59
CA SER A 164 -5.24 -12.05 -13.46
C SER A 164 -5.63 -10.77 -14.22
N PRO A 165 -4.68 -9.81 -14.41
CA PRO A 165 -3.29 -9.81 -13.95
C PRO A 165 -3.11 -9.27 -12.51
N TYR A 166 -4.18 -8.82 -11.85
CA TYR A 166 -4.12 -8.21 -10.51
C TYR A 166 -3.49 -9.17 -9.47
N GLY A 167 -4.01 -10.41 -9.39
CA GLY A 167 -3.50 -11.40 -8.45
C GLY A 167 -2.00 -11.63 -8.61
N ALA A 168 -1.55 -11.83 -9.85
CA ALA A 168 -0.14 -12.02 -10.18
C ALA A 168 0.72 -10.81 -9.79
N SER A 169 0.26 -9.59 -10.03
CA SER A 169 0.99 -8.36 -9.66
C SER A 169 1.17 -8.21 -8.15
N LYS A 170 0.16 -8.57 -7.38
CA LYS A 170 0.21 -8.51 -5.90
C LYS A 170 0.98 -9.69 -5.31
N ALA A 171 0.98 -10.86 -5.95
CA ALA A 171 1.84 -11.99 -5.59
C ALA A 171 3.33 -11.66 -5.82
N ALA A 172 3.66 -10.97 -6.91
CA ALA A 172 5.02 -10.49 -7.14
C ALA A 172 5.50 -9.53 -6.03
N LEU A 173 4.66 -8.57 -5.63
CA LEU A 173 5.00 -7.64 -4.55
C LEU A 173 5.07 -8.32 -3.17
N GLU A 174 4.23 -9.33 -2.93
CA GLU A 174 4.26 -10.15 -1.70
C GLU A 174 5.61 -10.87 -1.58
N MET A 175 6.02 -11.58 -2.64
CA MET A 175 7.30 -12.31 -2.67
C MET A 175 8.50 -11.34 -2.63
N ALA A 176 8.44 -10.23 -3.36
CA ALA A 176 9.49 -9.23 -3.31
C ALA A 176 9.68 -8.65 -1.89
N THR A 177 8.59 -8.47 -1.14
CA THR A 177 8.69 -8.04 0.27
C THR A 177 9.49 -9.02 1.11
N GLU A 178 9.25 -10.32 0.96
CA GLU A 178 10.01 -11.36 1.67
C GLU A 178 11.50 -11.32 1.33
N VAL A 179 11.81 -11.23 0.02
CA VAL A 179 13.20 -11.19 -0.46
C VAL A 179 13.91 -9.93 0.04
N TRP A 180 13.31 -8.76 -0.16
CA TRP A 180 13.90 -7.49 0.25
C TRP A 180 14.10 -7.41 1.78
N ALA A 181 13.16 -7.96 2.57
CA ALA A 181 13.31 -8.01 4.02
C ALA A 181 14.54 -8.82 4.45
N LYS A 182 14.85 -9.93 3.76
CA LYS A 182 16.06 -10.72 4.01
C LYS A 182 17.33 -9.96 3.65
N GLU A 183 17.31 -9.23 2.52
CA GLU A 183 18.46 -8.43 2.04
C GLU A 183 18.82 -7.26 2.97
N VAL A 184 17.83 -6.63 3.62
CA VAL A 184 18.06 -5.49 4.51
C VAL A 184 18.20 -5.87 5.97
N ALA A 185 18.24 -7.16 6.31
CA ALA A 185 18.37 -7.61 7.69
C ALA A 185 19.58 -7.00 8.39
N GLY A 186 19.39 -6.45 9.59
CA GLY A 186 20.46 -5.83 10.39
C GLY A 186 20.83 -4.40 9.97
N THR A 187 20.23 -3.82 8.94
CA THR A 187 20.58 -2.44 8.48
C THR A 187 19.77 -1.33 9.17
N GLY A 188 18.75 -1.68 9.97
CA GLY A 188 17.81 -0.74 10.55
C GLY A 188 16.62 -0.37 9.63
N LEU A 189 16.70 -0.70 8.33
CA LEU A 189 15.53 -0.69 7.45
C LEU A 189 14.71 -1.96 7.68
N THR A 190 13.37 -1.83 7.79
CA THR A 190 12.47 -2.97 7.77
C THR A 190 11.46 -2.85 6.63
N ILE A 191 11.10 -3.99 6.05
CA ILE A 191 10.18 -4.07 4.91
C ILE A 191 9.05 -5.02 5.27
N ASN A 192 7.81 -4.49 5.28
CA ASN A 192 6.63 -5.22 5.74
C ASN A 192 5.43 -4.96 4.81
N ILE A 193 4.39 -5.72 5.00
CA ILE A 193 3.12 -5.56 4.30
C ILE A 193 2.06 -5.11 5.30
N VAL A 194 1.26 -4.10 4.90
CA VAL A 194 -0.02 -3.78 5.53
C VAL A 194 -1.07 -3.81 4.44
N ASN A 195 -2.09 -4.64 4.60
CA ASN A 195 -3.16 -4.76 3.60
C ASN A 195 -4.53 -4.87 4.26
N PRO A 196 -5.62 -4.70 3.49
CA PRO A 196 -6.97 -4.76 4.08
C PRO A 196 -7.32 -6.14 4.67
N GLY A 197 -6.75 -7.24 4.15
CA GLY A 197 -7.13 -8.61 4.52
C GLY A 197 -8.50 -9.06 3.97
N ALA A 198 -9.28 -8.13 3.39
CA ALA A 198 -10.56 -8.35 2.73
C ALA A 198 -10.75 -7.34 1.59
N GLY A 199 -11.92 -7.29 0.96
CA GLY A 199 -12.28 -6.21 0.04
C GLY A 199 -12.31 -4.87 0.77
N ALA A 200 -11.81 -3.80 0.15
CA ALA A 200 -11.74 -2.47 0.76
C ALA A 200 -12.79 -1.52 0.17
N ASN A 201 -13.41 -0.71 1.02
CA ASN A 201 -14.35 0.34 0.63
C ASN A 201 -13.59 1.55 0.09
N THR A 202 -13.29 1.55 -1.21
CA THR A 202 -12.49 2.59 -1.86
C THR A 202 -13.12 3.00 -3.19
N PRO A 203 -12.74 4.15 -3.77
CA PRO A 203 -13.15 4.52 -5.12
C PRO A 203 -12.76 3.50 -6.20
N GLY A 204 -11.76 2.65 -5.95
CA GLY A 204 -11.36 1.55 -6.83
C GLY A 204 -12.23 0.30 -6.73
N MET A 205 -13.18 0.24 -5.79
CA MET A 205 -14.18 -0.82 -5.66
C MET A 205 -15.44 -0.43 -6.45
N ALA A 206 -16.02 -1.39 -7.17
CA ALA A 206 -17.28 -1.17 -7.89
C ALA A 206 -18.41 -0.76 -6.92
N GLU A 207 -19.23 0.20 -7.31
CA GLU A 207 -20.32 0.70 -6.46
C GLU A 207 -21.33 -0.40 -6.11
N GLU A 208 -21.60 -1.30 -7.05
CA GLU A 208 -22.46 -2.46 -6.83
C GLU A 208 -21.97 -3.30 -5.62
N MET A 209 -20.65 -3.54 -5.53
CA MET A 209 -20.05 -4.29 -4.41
C MET A 209 -20.13 -3.52 -3.10
N ARG A 210 -19.92 -2.21 -3.13
CA ARG A 210 -20.06 -1.35 -1.95
C ARG A 210 -21.52 -1.35 -1.44
N GLN A 211 -22.47 -1.28 -2.35
CA GLN A 211 -23.89 -1.35 -2.03
C GLN A 211 -24.25 -2.74 -1.43
N MET A 212 -23.84 -3.83 -2.07
CA MET A 212 -24.08 -5.19 -1.57
C MET A 212 -23.46 -5.41 -0.19
N SER A 213 -22.31 -4.81 0.10
CA SER A 213 -21.68 -4.87 1.42
C SER A 213 -22.50 -4.12 2.47
N ARG A 214 -22.99 -2.92 2.15
CA ARG A 214 -23.88 -2.14 3.04
C ARG A 214 -25.19 -2.89 3.36
N GLU A 215 -25.70 -3.65 2.40
CA GLU A 215 -26.91 -4.47 2.53
C GLU A 215 -26.66 -5.82 3.21
N GLY A 216 -25.42 -6.16 3.56
CA GLY A 216 -25.06 -7.44 4.17
C GLY A 216 -25.15 -8.65 3.22
N ARG A 217 -25.24 -8.42 1.91
CA ARG A 217 -25.33 -9.46 0.86
C ARG A 217 -23.98 -10.06 0.47
N VAL A 218 -22.91 -9.40 0.82
CA VAL A 218 -21.51 -9.86 0.70
C VAL A 218 -20.77 -9.53 2.00
N PRO A 219 -19.61 -10.16 2.26
CA PRO A 219 -18.82 -9.82 3.44
C PRO A 219 -18.52 -8.31 3.52
N ARG A 220 -18.49 -7.79 4.74
CA ARG A 220 -18.18 -6.39 5.02
C ARG A 220 -16.85 -5.98 4.35
N LEU A 221 -16.88 -4.86 3.67
CA LEU A 221 -15.66 -4.23 3.18
C LEU A 221 -14.89 -3.58 4.34
N VAL A 222 -13.58 -3.61 4.26
CA VAL A 222 -12.69 -2.91 5.18
C VAL A 222 -12.75 -1.42 4.88
N GLU A 223 -12.99 -0.61 5.90
CA GLU A 223 -12.98 0.83 5.77
C GLU A 223 -11.53 1.35 5.70
N PRO A 224 -11.26 2.43 4.96
CA PRO A 224 -9.91 2.96 4.81
C PRO A 224 -9.20 3.26 6.15
N ASP A 225 -9.95 3.69 7.17
CA ASP A 225 -9.39 4.02 8.48
C ASP A 225 -8.85 2.80 9.23
N GLU A 226 -9.32 1.60 8.93
CA GLU A 226 -8.81 0.36 9.53
C GLU A 226 -7.35 0.06 9.13
N MET A 227 -6.86 0.67 8.03
CA MET A 227 -5.45 0.56 7.63
C MET A 227 -4.50 1.36 8.54
N VAL A 228 -5.00 2.36 9.26
CA VAL A 228 -4.16 3.30 10.01
C VAL A 228 -3.50 2.66 11.24
N PRO A 229 -4.20 1.93 12.12
CA PRO A 229 -3.59 1.36 13.32
C PRO A 229 -2.42 0.40 13.02
N PRO A 230 -2.54 -0.61 12.12
CA PRO A 230 -1.40 -1.47 11.77
C PRO A 230 -0.27 -0.69 11.09
N LEU A 231 -0.57 0.32 10.25
CA LEU A 231 0.44 1.17 9.65
C LEU A 231 1.24 1.92 10.72
N LEU A 232 0.56 2.61 11.65
CA LEU A 232 1.23 3.37 12.72
C LEU A 232 2.08 2.48 13.62
N TYR A 233 1.65 1.26 13.89
CA TYR A 233 2.47 0.29 14.60
C TYR A 233 3.75 -0.04 13.82
N VAL A 234 3.64 -0.41 12.54
CA VAL A 234 4.79 -0.83 11.71
C VAL A 234 5.79 0.31 11.50
N VAL A 235 5.36 1.58 11.46
CA VAL A 235 6.28 2.72 11.34
C VAL A 235 6.83 3.20 12.69
N SER A 236 6.37 2.66 13.80
CA SER A 236 6.84 3.03 15.14
C SER A 236 8.14 2.34 15.52
N ARG A 237 8.78 2.82 16.61
CA ARG A 237 9.93 2.15 17.23
C ARG A 237 9.59 0.80 17.86
N ALA A 238 8.33 0.57 18.24
CA ALA A 238 7.87 -0.71 18.76
C ALA A 238 8.01 -1.85 17.73
N ALA A 239 8.11 -1.52 16.44
CA ALA A 239 8.30 -2.46 15.33
C ALA A 239 9.74 -2.50 14.80
N ASP A 240 10.76 -2.00 15.51
CA ASP A 240 12.15 -1.99 15.02
C ASP A 240 12.68 -3.39 14.67
N ASN A 241 12.18 -4.43 15.33
CA ASN A 241 12.54 -5.83 15.06
C ASN A 241 11.50 -6.58 14.21
N VAL A 242 10.52 -5.88 13.62
CA VAL A 242 9.47 -6.47 12.78
C VAL A 242 9.85 -6.28 11.34
N ASN A 243 10.29 -7.35 10.68
CA ASN A 243 10.77 -7.35 9.30
C ASN A 243 10.29 -8.59 8.56
N GLY A 244 9.84 -8.45 7.31
CA GLY A 244 9.31 -9.55 6.52
C GLY A 244 7.96 -10.08 7.02
N CYS A 245 7.15 -9.22 7.65
CA CYS A 245 5.83 -9.57 8.15
C CYS A 245 4.71 -8.95 7.30
N ARG A 246 3.58 -9.61 7.32
CA ARG A 246 2.33 -9.18 6.72
C ARG A 246 1.29 -8.95 7.80
N PHE A 247 0.60 -7.81 7.77
CA PHE A 247 -0.48 -7.42 8.68
C PHE A 247 -1.78 -7.26 7.89
N ASP A 248 -2.82 -7.98 8.29
CA ASP A 248 -4.16 -7.87 7.72
C ASP A 248 -5.02 -6.96 8.61
N ALA A 249 -5.40 -5.79 8.10
CA ALA A 249 -6.10 -4.76 8.88
C ALA A 249 -7.44 -5.23 9.45
N ASN A 250 -8.16 -6.08 8.72
CA ASN A 250 -9.42 -6.66 9.20
C ASN A 250 -9.26 -7.61 10.41
N LEU A 251 -8.03 -8.00 10.74
CA LEU A 251 -7.71 -8.82 11.92
C LEU A 251 -7.14 -7.99 13.08
N TRP A 252 -6.95 -6.68 12.86
CA TRP A 252 -6.43 -5.79 13.89
C TRP A 252 -7.47 -5.49 14.95
N ASP A 253 -7.25 -5.94 16.18
CA ASP A 253 -8.13 -5.72 17.32
C ASP A 253 -7.75 -4.45 18.08
N LEU A 254 -8.56 -3.41 17.94
CA LEU A 254 -8.35 -2.12 18.61
C LEU A 254 -8.53 -2.17 20.13
N SER A 255 -9.12 -3.23 20.70
CA SER A 255 -9.27 -3.40 22.13
C SER A 255 -7.97 -3.86 22.82
N LEU A 256 -7.00 -4.32 22.02
CA LEU A 256 -5.72 -4.84 22.52
C LEU A 256 -4.62 -3.78 22.48
N PRO A 257 -3.58 -3.90 23.31
CA PRO A 257 -2.35 -3.15 23.13
C PRO A 257 -1.77 -3.37 21.73
N PRO A 258 -1.19 -2.34 21.07
CA PRO A 258 -0.76 -2.43 19.67
C PRO A 258 0.18 -3.61 19.35
N ALA A 259 1.11 -3.94 20.25
CA ALA A 259 2.02 -5.07 20.06
C ALA A 259 1.30 -6.43 20.12
N GLU A 260 0.21 -6.55 20.89
CA GLU A 260 -0.60 -7.76 20.95
C GLU A 260 -1.53 -7.87 19.72
N ALA A 261 -2.17 -6.78 19.35
CA ALA A 261 -2.95 -6.70 18.10
C ALA A 261 -2.09 -7.09 16.90
N ALA A 262 -0.85 -6.57 16.83
CA ALA A 262 0.11 -6.90 15.80
C ALA A 262 0.42 -8.41 15.74
N ARG A 263 0.70 -9.04 16.89
CA ARG A 263 0.96 -10.50 16.91
C ARG A 263 -0.21 -11.33 16.39
N ARG A 264 -1.45 -10.91 16.66
CA ARG A 264 -2.66 -11.62 16.18
C ARG A 264 -2.97 -11.36 14.72
N ALA A 265 -2.69 -10.16 14.24
CA ALA A 265 -2.99 -9.74 12.87
C ALA A 265 -1.87 -10.04 11.87
N SER A 266 -0.72 -10.58 12.33
CA SER A 266 0.45 -10.77 11.49
C SER A 266 0.78 -12.24 11.22
N ARG A 267 1.49 -12.43 10.12
CA ARG A 267 2.19 -13.66 9.74
C ARG A 267 3.41 -13.30 8.87
N PRO A 268 4.33 -14.23 8.58
CA PRO A 268 5.38 -14.00 7.62
C PRO A 268 4.83 -13.58 6.25
N ALA A 269 5.51 -12.64 5.58
CA ALA A 269 5.26 -12.31 4.19
C ALA A 269 5.73 -13.45 3.27
N GLY A 270 5.25 -13.45 2.03
CA GLY A 270 5.57 -14.47 1.04
C GLY A 270 4.61 -15.66 1.09
N PHE A 271 5.06 -16.77 0.51
CA PHE A 271 4.29 -18.00 0.36
C PHE A 271 5.07 -19.18 0.90
N GLU A 272 4.38 -20.13 1.54
CA GLU A 272 4.97 -21.41 1.85
C GLU A 272 5.29 -22.15 0.53
N MET A 273 6.57 -22.41 0.31
CA MET A 273 7.05 -23.17 -0.81
C MET A 273 6.99 -24.66 -0.46
N HIS A 274 6.28 -25.45 -1.25
CA HIS A 274 6.29 -26.89 -1.06
C HIS A 274 7.72 -27.44 -1.23
N PRO A 275 8.18 -28.33 -0.33
CA PRO A 275 9.49 -28.95 -0.49
C PRO A 275 9.57 -29.64 -1.87
N GLN A 276 10.69 -29.45 -2.56
CA GLN A 276 10.93 -30.22 -3.79
C GLN A 276 11.07 -31.69 -3.39
N PRO A 277 10.45 -32.62 -4.14
CA PRO A 277 10.71 -34.02 -3.93
C PRO A 277 12.21 -34.28 -4.16
N GLY A 278 12.86 -34.86 -3.14
CA GLY A 278 14.29 -35.23 -3.17
C GLY A 278 14.58 -36.33 -4.15
#